data_e4f89460367e1a9d70d54761cbaa8782
#
_entry.id   e4f89460367e1a9d70d54761cbaa8782
#
_cell.length_a   1.000
_cell.length_b   1.000
_cell.length_c   1.000
_cell.angle_alpha   90.00
_cell.angle_beta   90.00
_cell.angle_gamma   90.00
#
_symmetry.space_group_name_H-M   'P 1'
#
loop_
_entity.id
_entity.type
_entity.pdbx_description
1 polymer ?
#
loop_
_entity_poly.entity_id
_entity_poly.type
_entity_poly.pdbx_seq_one_letter_code
_entity_poly.pdbx_strand_id
1 'polypeptide(L)'
;MNAYIARVLAYVKENYASEPEFVQSVEEVFSSVEPVIEKHPEYEKADLLTRMVEPERTITFRVTWMADDGTWHTNVGYRTQFNGALGPYKGGLRFQKGVNLSTIKFLAFEQTNKNALTGLLLGSGK
;
A
#
# COMPACT_ATOMS: atom_id res chain seq x y z
N MET A 1 16.93 9.45 -13.35
CA MET A 1 16.09 8.35 -12.76
C MET A 1 16.83 7.03 -13.00
N ASN A 2 17.03 6.27 -11.95
CA ASN A 2 17.66 4.95 -11.98
C ASN A 2 16.86 3.98 -12.87
N ALA A 3 17.53 3.15 -13.67
CA ALA A 3 16.87 2.25 -14.63
C ALA A 3 15.95 1.21 -13.96
N TYR A 4 16.33 0.71 -12.79
CA TYR A 4 15.51 -0.22 -12.02
C TYR A 4 14.22 0.47 -11.51
N ILE A 5 14.35 1.66 -10.95
CA ILE A 5 13.19 2.46 -10.53
C ILE A 5 12.25 2.73 -11.71
N ALA A 6 12.80 3.15 -12.86
CA ALA A 6 12.01 3.42 -14.06
C ALA A 6 11.23 2.17 -14.54
N ARG A 7 11.86 0.99 -14.49
CA ARG A 7 11.21 -0.27 -14.86
C ARG A 7 10.06 -0.62 -13.90
N VAL A 8 10.26 -0.48 -12.60
CA VAL A 8 9.20 -0.78 -11.62
C VAL A 8 8.07 0.24 -11.69
N LEU A 9 8.37 1.52 -11.91
CA LEU A 9 7.34 2.54 -12.14
C LEU A 9 6.51 2.27 -13.41
N ALA A 10 7.15 1.82 -14.49
CA ALA A 10 6.43 1.42 -15.69
C ALA A 10 5.49 0.24 -15.41
N TYR A 11 5.96 -0.76 -14.69
CA TYR A 11 5.14 -1.88 -14.24
C TYR A 11 3.92 -1.42 -13.43
N VAL A 12 4.11 -0.53 -12.46
CA VAL A 12 3.03 0.01 -11.62
C VAL A 12 2.01 0.78 -12.47
N LYS A 13 2.47 1.63 -13.39
CA LYS A 13 1.59 2.40 -14.28
C LYS A 13 0.77 1.52 -15.21
N GLU A 14 1.35 0.45 -15.72
CA GLU A 14 0.67 -0.48 -16.61
C GLU A 14 -0.39 -1.31 -15.87
N ASN A 15 -0.03 -1.85 -14.70
CA ASN A 15 -0.90 -2.79 -13.98
C ASN A 15 -1.93 -2.09 -13.07
N TYR A 16 -1.67 -0.86 -12.65
CA TYR A 16 -2.49 -0.10 -11.70
C TYR A 16 -2.96 1.25 -12.23
N ALA A 17 -3.16 1.36 -13.54
CA ALA A 17 -3.64 2.59 -14.19
C ALA A 17 -4.98 3.10 -13.61
N SER A 18 -5.82 2.22 -13.09
CA SER A 18 -7.09 2.55 -12.45
C SER A 18 -6.97 3.02 -11.00
N GLU A 19 -5.75 3.07 -10.46
CA GLU A 19 -5.44 3.41 -9.08
C GLU A 19 -4.49 4.62 -9.01
N PRO A 20 -4.91 5.81 -9.46
CA PRO A 20 -4.02 6.95 -9.64
C PRO A 20 -3.34 7.42 -8.35
N GLU A 21 -4.03 7.36 -7.22
CA GLU A 21 -3.47 7.74 -5.92
C GLU A 21 -2.32 6.80 -5.51
N PHE A 22 -2.47 5.51 -5.79
CA PHE A 22 -1.43 4.53 -5.55
C PHE A 22 -0.22 4.77 -6.45
N VAL A 23 -0.44 4.98 -7.75
CA VAL A 23 0.64 5.26 -8.71
C VAL A 23 1.44 6.49 -8.28
N GLN A 24 0.75 7.58 -7.94
CA GLN A 24 1.39 8.82 -7.47
C GLN A 24 2.22 8.58 -6.19
N SER A 25 1.67 7.87 -5.23
CA SER A 25 2.36 7.55 -3.98
C SER A 25 3.65 6.76 -4.22
N VAL A 26 3.63 5.79 -5.14
CA VAL A 26 4.83 5.04 -5.53
C VAL A 26 5.87 5.94 -6.19
N GLU A 27 5.46 6.84 -7.09
CA GLU A 27 6.36 7.80 -7.74
C GLU A 27 7.08 8.68 -6.71
N GLU A 28 6.35 9.22 -5.75
CA GLU A 28 6.89 10.07 -4.70
C GLU A 28 7.92 9.34 -3.83
N VAL A 29 7.58 8.14 -3.37
CA VAL A 29 8.48 7.33 -2.54
C VAL A 29 9.73 6.94 -3.33
N PHE A 30 9.58 6.46 -4.56
CA PHE A 30 10.71 5.99 -5.35
C PHE A 30 11.66 7.12 -5.73
N SER A 31 11.14 8.32 -5.97
CA SER A 31 11.98 9.51 -6.17
C SER A 31 12.84 9.81 -4.93
N SER A 32 12.29 9.61 -3.75
CA SER A 32 13.00 9.89 -2.49
C SER A 32 14.06 8.85 -2.15
N VAL A 33 13.88 7.60 -2.54
CA VAL A 33 14.81 6.49 -2.23
C VAL A 33 15.84 6.23 -3.33
N GLU A 34 15.76 6.91 -4.47
CA GLU A 34 16.69 6.75 -5.59
C GLU A 34 18.17 6.78 -5.18
N PRO A 35 18.63 7.73 -4.34
CA PRO A 35 20.03 7.75 -3.92
C PRO A 35 20.48 6.51 -3.13
N VAL A 36 19.54 5.83 -2.47
CA VAL A 36 19.81 4.60 -1.73
C VAL A 36 19.92 3.43 -2.71
N ILE A 37 18.99 3.34 -3.66
CA ILE A 37 19.00 2.28 -4.69
C ILE A 37 20.29 2.32 -5.52
N GLU A 38 20.77 3.50 -5.86
CA GLU A 38 22.03 3.66 -6.61
C GLU A 38 23.26 3.12 -5.86
N LYS A 39 23.26 3.20 -4.54
CA LYS A 39 24.35 2.72 -3.69
C LYS A 39 24.26 1.23 -3.36
N HIS A 40 23.11 0.61 -3.60
CA HIS A 40 22.81 -0.75 -3.17
C HIS A 40 22.30 -1.63 -4.32
N PRO A 41 23.18 -2.01 -5.27
CA PRO A 41 22.77 -2.83 -6.43
C PRO A 41 22.21 -4.22 -6.03
N GLU A 42 22.51 -4.69 -4.83
CA GLU A 42 21.91 -5.90 -4.28
C GLU A 42 20.40 -5.81 -4.10
N TYR A 43 19.85 -4.62 -3.95
CA TYR A 43 18.39 -4.43 -3.85
C TYR A 43 17.68 -4.72 -5.17
N GLU A 44 18.28 -4.37 -6.30
CA GLU A 44 17.77 -4.75 -7.61
C GLU A 44 17.84 -6.26 -7.82
N LYS A 45 18.96 -6.90 -7.45
CA LYS A 45 19.11 -8.37 -7.53
C LYS A 45 18.06 -9.11 -6.71
N ALA A 46 17.67 -8.54 -5.57
CA ALA A 46 16.63 -9.08 -4.70
C ALA A 46 15.22 -8.73 -5.13
N ASP A 47 15.05 -7.96 -6.21
CA ASP A 47 13.78 -7.39 -6.68
C ASP A 47 12.97 -6.69 -5.57
N LEU A 48 13.69 -5.90 -4.76
CA LEU A 48 13.12 -5.28 -3.56
C LEU A 48 11.95 -4.34 -3.89
N LEU A 49 12.10 -3.48 -4.91
CA LEU A 49 11.09 -2.46 -5.20
C LEU A 49 9.79 -3.06 -5.74
N THR A 50 9.84 -4.12 -6.55
CA THR A 50 8.62 -4.80 -6.99
C THR A 50 7.88 -5.42 -5.81
N ARG A 51 8.62 -6.05 -4.89
CA ARG A 51 8.02 -6.58 -3.65
C ARG A 51 7.43 -5.49 -2.74
N MET A 52 7.99 -4.29 -2.79
CA MET A 52 7.51 -3.16 -2.00
C MET A 52 6.22 -2.53 -2.57
N VAL A 53 5.93 -2.70 -3.85
CA VAL A 53 4.71 -2.15 -4.45
C VAL A 53 3.57 -3.15 -4.56
N GLU A 54 3.85 -4.44 -4.34
CA GLU A 54 2.83 -5.48 -4.34
C GLU A 54 2.36 -5.77 -2.91
N PRO A 55 1.06 -5.60 -2.60
CA PRO A 55 0.53 -6.01 -1.30
C PRO A 55 0.58 -7.53 -1.15
N GLU A 56 0.87 -8.00 0.06
CA GLU A 56 0.87 -9.44 0.33
C GLU A 56 -0.52 -10.05 0.24
N ARG A 57 -1.55 -9.32 0.70
CA ARG A 57 -2.94 -9.76 0.61
C ARG A 57 -3.91 -8.60 0.76
N THR A 58 -4.99 -8.66 0.00
CA THR A 58 -6.13 -7.76 0.15
C THR A 58 -7.40 -8.57 0.35
N ILE A 59 -8.22 -8.15 1.31
CA ILE A 59 -9.47 -8.77 1.68
C ILE A 59 -10.58 -7.76 1.47
N THR A 60 -11.57 -8.12 0.66
CA THR A 60 -12.80 -7.36 0.49
C THR A 60 -13.93 -8.15 1.12
N PHE A 61 -14.74 -7.51 1.95
CA PHE A 61 -15.78 -8.20 2.71
C PHE A 61 -17.03 -7.34 2.86
N ARG A 62 -18.17 -8.04 2.99
CA ARG A 62 -19.47 -7.43 3.23
C ARG A 62 -19.64 -7.13 4.73
N VAL A 63 -20.14 -5.92 5.02
CA VAL A 63 -20.55 -5.53 6.38
C VAL A 63 -22.04 -5.25 6.35
N THR A 64 -22.84 -6.07 6.98
CA THR A 64 -24.29 -5.90 7.12
C THR A 64 -24.59 -5.41 8.53
N TRP A 65 -25.39 -4.35 8.62
CA TRP A 65 -25.73 -3.75 9.91
C TRP A 65 -27.13 -3.15 9.90
N MET A 66 -27.72 -3.01 11.06
CA MET A 66 -29.03 -2.40 11.24
C MET A 66 -28.87 -1.04 11.93
N ALA A 67 -29.49 -0.02 11.33
CA ALA A 67 -29.55 1.31 11.92
C ALA A 67 -30.53 1.36 13.11
N ASP A 68 -30.45 2.44 13.90
CA ASP A 68 -31.29 2.63 15.09
C ASP A 68 -32.80 2.70 14.74
N ASP A 69 -33.14 3.09 13.53
CA ASP A 69 -34.51 3.13 13.01
C ASP A 69 -35.04 1.75 12.54
N GLY A 70 -34.21 0.70 12.65
CA GLY A 70 -34.54 -0.66 12.24
C GLY A 70 -34.28 -0.96 10.76
N THR A 71 -33.73 -0.03 9.98
CA THR A 71 -33.42 -0.29 8.56
C THR A 71 -32.10 -1.05 8.43
N TRP A 72 -32.05 -1.96 7.45
CA TRP A 72 -30.86 -2.73 7.12
C TRP A 72 -30.01 -2.03 6.08
N HIS A 73 -28.72 -2.07 6.30
CA HIS A 73 -27.72 -1.49 5.40
C HIS A 73 -26.61 -2.51 5.10
N THR A 74 -25.97 -2.33 3.96
CA THR A 74 -24.82 -3.15 3.55
C THR A 74 -23.71 -2.23 3.08
N ASN A 75 -22.56 -2.36 3.71
CA ASN A 75 -21.32 -1.70 3.30
C ASN A 75 -20.30 -2.72 2.82
N VAL A 76 -19.26 -2.22 2.17
CA VAL A 76 -18.10 -3.03 1.80
C VAL A 76 -16.91 -2.56 2.62
N GLY A 77 -16.22 -3.50 3.26
CA GLY A 77 -14.98 -3.28 3.98
C GLY A 77 -13.78 -3.78 3.17
N TYR A 78 -12.63 -3.13 3.39
CA TYR A 78 -11.37 -3.48 2.75
C TYR A 78 -10.27 -3.58 3.80
N ARG A 79 -9.47 -4.63 3.72
CA ARG A 79 -8.25 -4.78 4.51
C ARG A 79 -7.10 -5.12 3.59
N THR A 80 -6.12 -4.22 3.46
CA THR A 80 -4.87 -4.50 2.78
C THR A 80 -3.80 -4.83 3.80
N GLN A 81 -3.25 -6.04 3.71
CA GLN A 81 -2.06 -6.50 4.40
C GLN A 81 -0.89 -6.29 3.44
N PHE A 82 -0.23 -5.13 3.55
CA PHE A 82 0.68 -4.70 2.52
C PHE A 82 2.04 -5.36 2.64
N ASN A 83 2.69 -5.22 3.80
CA ASN A 83 4.03 -5.75 4.00
C ASN A 83 4.24 -6.18 5.45
N GLY A 84 4.50 -7.45 5.66
CA GLY A 84 4.73 -8.06 6.97
C GLY A 84 6.21 -8.29 7.30
N ALA A 85 7.15 -7.76 6.51
CA ALA A 85 8.58 -8.02 6.68
C ALA A 85 9.13 -7.57 8.05
N LEU A 86 8.65 -6.44 8.58
CA LEU A 86 9.10 -5.90 9.86
C LEU A 86 8.27 -6.35 11.06
N GLY A 87 7.13 -6.99 10.85
CA GLY A 87 6.25 -7.44 11.92
C GLY A 87 4.78 -7.49 11.50
N PRO A 88 3.84 -7.57 12.46
CA PRO A 88 2.42 -7.66 12.16
C PRO A 88 1.91 -6.45 11.40
N TYR A 89 0.93 -6.66 10.55
CA TYR A 89 0.30 -5.60 9.76
C TYR A 89 -0.36 -4.58 10.66
N LYS A 90 0.10 -3.34 10.59
CA LYS A 90 -0.40 -2.23 11.41
C LYS A 90 -0.70 -1.01 10.54
N GLY A 91 -1.87 -0.45 10.73
CA GLY A 91 -2.33 0.79 10.12
C GLY A 91 -3.63 1.24 10.77
N GLY A 92 -3.98 2.50 10.60
CA GLY A 92 -5.21 3.07 11.14
C GLY A 92 -6.45 2.65 10.35
N LEU A 93 -7.62 2.79 10.97
CA LEU A 93 -8.91 2.65 10.31
C LEU A 93 -9.26 3.96 9.56
N ARG A 94 -9.71 3.84 8.32
CA ARG A 94 -10.42 4.93 7.64
C ARG A 94 -11.90 4.59 7.56
N PHE A 95 -12.70 5.33 8.29
CA PHE A 95 -14.15 5.24 8.29
C PHE A 95 -14.73 6.50 7.64
N GLN A 96 -14.89 6.45 6.33
CA GLN A 96 -15.25 7.62 5.53
C GLN A 96 -16.10 7.18 4.32
N LYS A 97 -17.09 7.98 3.98
CA LYS A 97 -17.86 7.78 2.74
C LYS A 97 -16.95 7.89 1.52
N GLY A 98 -17.12 6.99 0.55
CA GLY A 98 -16.34 7.00 -0.67
C GLY A 98 -15.01 6.22 -0.58
N VAL A 99 -14.69 5.60 0.55
CA VAL A 99 -13.55 4.68 0.65
C VAL A 99 -13.70 3.54 -0.35
N ASN A 100 -12.63 3.26 -1.07
CA ASN A 100 -12.54 2.17 -2.03
C ASN A 100 -11.21 1.43 -1.89
N LEU A 101 -11.04 0.37 -2.65
CA LEU A 101 -9.84 -0.45 -2.59
C LEU A 101 -8.56 0.33 -2.94
N SER A 102 -8.61 1.21 -3.94
CA SER A 102 -7.47 2.06 -4.34
C SER A 102 -7.01 2.95 -3.17
N THR A 103 -7.96 3.60 -2.49
CA THR A 103 -7.68 4.43 -1.31
C THR A 103 -7.00 3.63 -0.21
N ILE A 104 -7.50 2.46 0.12
CA ILE A 104 -6.95 1.60 1.17
C ILE A 104 -5.58 1.07 0.78
N LYS A 105 -5.38 0.71 -0.48
CA LYS A 105 -4.10 0.22 -1.00
C LYS A 105 -2.99 1.28 -0.90
N PHE A 106 -3.23 2.52 -1.37
CA PHE A 106 -2.20 3.54 -1.30
C PHE A 106 -1.87 3.92 0.14
N LEU A 107 -2.86 4.00 1.03
CA LEU A 107 -2.63 4.27 2.44
C LEU A 107 -1.84 3.16 3.13
N ALA A 108 -2.10 1.90 2.78
CA ALA A 108 -1.33 0.77 3.28
C ALA A 108 0.12 0.79 2.77
N PHE A 109 0.35 1.19 1.53
CA PHE A 109 1.68 1.39 0.96
C PHE A 109 2.44 2.49 1.71
N GLU A 110 1.84 3.66 1.90
CA GLU A 110 2.45 4.74 2.69
C GLU A 110 2.76 4.30 4.12
N GLN A 111 1.90 3.45 4.71
CA GLN A 111 2.09 2.93 6.05
C GLN A 111 3.36 2.08 6.18
N THR A 112 3.80 1.42 5.10
CA THR A 112 5.07 0.67 5.08
C THR A 112 6.23 1.58 5.49
N ASN A 113 6.32 2.75 4.88
CA ASN A 113 7.38 3.71 5.16
C ASN A 113 7.21 4.38 6.54
N LYS A 114 6.00 4.75 6.89
CA LYS A 114 5.70 5.35 8.20
C LYS A 114 6.13 4.43 9.34
N ASN A 115 5.74 3.16 9.29
CA ASN A 115 6.07 2.19 10.34
C ASN A 115 7.57 1.90 10.39
N ALA A 116 8.22 1.77 9.23
CA ALA A 116 9.66 1.55 9.17
C ALA A 116 10.46 2.68 9.85
N LEU A 117 10.03 3.93 9.66
CA LEU A 117 10.69 5.10 10.23
C LEU A 117 10.53 5.22 11.75
N THR A 118 9.59 4.51 12.36
CA THR A 118 9.41 4.50 13.83
C THR A 118 10.47 3.69 14.56
N GLY A 119 11.16 2.77 13.86
CA GLY A 119 12.05 1.79 14.48
C GLY A 119 11.33 0.67 15.24
N LEU A 120 10.00 0.67 15.22
CA LEU A 120 9.19 -0.40 15.81
C LEU A 120 9.10 -1.61 14.87
N LEU A 121 8.92 -2.80 15.44
CA LEU A 121 8.77 -4.05 14.68
C LEU A 121 7.31 -4.21 14.20
N LEU A 122 6.90 -3.30 13.33
CA LEU A 122 5.56 -3.24 12.76
C LEU A 122 5.62 -3.31 11.24
N GLY A 123 4.87 -4.23 10.67
CA GLY A 123 4.54 -4.25 9.24
C GLY A 123 3.46 -3.23 8.90
N SER A 124 2.97 -3.25 7.68
CA SER A 124 1.99 -2.29 7.18
C SER A 124 0.68 -2.93 6.73
N GLY A 125 -0.42 -2.22 7.03
CA GLY A 125 -1.76 -2.57 6.61
C GLY A 125 -2.73 -1.41 6.78
N LYS A 126 -3.89 -1.53 6.18
CA LYS A 126 -4.94 -0.52 6.27
C LYS A 126 -6.32 -1.15 6.21
#